data_93495fb36627026637a767679ca016a1
#
_entry.id   93495fb36627026637a767679ca016a1
#
_cell.length_a   1.000
_cell.length_b   1.000
_cell.length_c   1.000
_cell.angle_alpha   90.00
_cell.angle_beta   90.00
_cell.angle_gamma   90.00
#
_symmetry.space_group_name_H-M   'P 1'
#
loop_
_entity.id
_entity.type
_entity.pdbx_description
1 polymer ?
#
loop_
_entity_poly.entity_id
_entity_poly.type
_entity_poly.pdbx_seq_one_letter_code
_entity_poly.pdbx_strand_id
1 'polypeptide(L)'
;NKITINDKDSLCGYYVTDGTSNISELEIKSYLKKYLPQYMVPSYIVHLEKMPYTINRKIDRKALPMPNIEEENFKEEEPDKYDNDELKLLQIWKNILHLDKINLNDNFFDIGGDSISAIKMQIEALKYNFNFEYADIFKYPTIKELASKKRYNKNNNIQKYDYSEINKILKRNNLENLKKIQKYNVKDVLLIGGTGYLGIHILYEYLKYENGKIYCLVRRKNNEEPLIRLQQKIAFYFGNDYYEKNKDRIQVVEGDIVEENLAINSKDYKMLKNNITTVINAGALVKHFGISKLFNDINVKGTENVVEFCKKENKRLIHISTISVSGNGEKEETVEETTENINSKKIFKESDLYIGQNISGIYTITKFEAEKIVLKAIKSGLNAQILRMGNITNRYSDGVFQQNVEENAFAKRLKSFIELGMFPQYLLDHAIELGPVDLCAEAVIKILEYDSNCNVLHIYNSKLLPIKLLVNTMKELGINIEAVDDETMSRKLKEILNDNFKKEILSGIIHDIDSKKRLIYTSNIRVSYDFSEKYLEKIGFSWKNIDREYILKYMNYFKGIGFIEY
;
A
#
# COMPACT_ATOMS: atom_id res chain seq x y z
N ASN A 1 -5.99 28.33 7.17
CA ASN A 1 -6.42 29.16 6.03
C ASN A 1 -5.69 28.71 4.78
N LYS A 2 -6.36 28.76 3.63
CA LYS A 2 -5.72 28.62 2.33
C LYS A 2 -5.10 29.96 1.95
N ILE A 3 -3.85 29.95 1.54
CA ILE A 3 -3.11 31.14 1.06
C ILE A 3 -2.44 30.79 -0.27
N THR A 4 -2.21 31.80 -1.10
CA THR A 4 -1.50 31.62 -2.39
C THR A 4 -0.18 32.37 -2.31
N ILE A 5 0.93 31.64 -2.47
CA ILE A 5 2.30 32.16 -2.48
C ILE A 5 2.96 31.69 -3.77
N ASN A 6 3.51 32.63 -4.55
CA ASN A 6 4.17 32.35 -5.83
C ASN A 6 3.31 31.44 -6.75
N ASP A 7 2.04 31.82 -6.92
CA ASP A 7 1.02 31.08 -7.71
C ASP A 7 0.73 29.66 -7.23
N LYS A 8 1.14 29.30 -6.01
CA LYS A 8 0.84 28.01 -5.40
C LYS A 8 -0.07 28.17 -4.19
N ASP A 9 -1.15 27.36 -4.17
CA ASP A 9 -2.04 27.26 -3.01
C ASP A 9 -1.40 26.43 -1.91
N SER A 10 -1.35 26.99 -0.70
CA SER A 10 -0.76 26.36 0.48
C SER A 10 -1.65 26.51 1.70
N LEU A 11 -1.52 25.59 2.66
CA LEU A 11 -2.20 25.70 3.95
C LEU A 11 -1.32 26.52 4.91
N CYS A 12 -1.93 27.51 5.57
CA CYS A 12 -1.33 28.27 6.64
C CYS A 12 -2.11 28.09 7.94
N GLY A 13 -1.44 27.64 8.99
CA GLY A 13 -1.94 27.56 10.36
C GLY A 13 -1.65 28.85 11.12
N TYR A 14 -2.56 29.26 12.01
CA TYR A 14 -2.39 30.43 12.88
C TYR A 14 -2.66 30.01 14.31
N TYR A 15 -1.83 30.47 15.24
CA TYR A 15 -1.99 30.16 16.65
C TYR A 15 -1.70 31.37 17.55
N VAL A 16 -2.24 31.30 18.74
CA VAL A 16 -2.01 32.28 19.82
C VAL A 16 -1.55 31.49 21.04
N THR A 17 -0.55 31.98 21.76
CA THR A 17 -0.12 31.40 23.03
C THR A 17 -0.73 32.15 24.21
N ASP A 18 -0.81 31.48 25.36
CA ASP A 18 -1.23 32.07 26.62
C ASP A 18 -0.13 32.97 27.27
N GLY A 19 0.97 33.14 26.60
CA GLY A 19 2.13 33.94 27.06
C GLY A 19 3.05 33.18 28.03
N THR A 20 2.73 31.94 28.40
CA THR A 20 3.56 31.15 29.33
C THR A 20 4.47 30.15 28.60
N SER A 21 4.21 29.87 27.34
CA SER A 21 4.93 28.87 26.56
C SER A 21 5.44 29.44 25.24
N ASN A 22 6.72 29.26 24.97
CA ASN A 22 7.30 29.58 23.67
C ASN A 22 7.36 28.30 22.83
N ILE A 23 6.32 28.08 22.02
CA ILE A 23 6.21 26.90 21.16
C ILE A 23 6.72 27.28 19.77
N SER A 24 7.68 26.53 19.27
CA SER A 24 8.23 26.74 17.93
C SER A 24 7.33 26.18 16.84
N GLU A 25 7.42 26.74 15.62
CA GLU A 25 6.74 26.21 14.43
C GLU A 25 7.05 24.73 14.19
N LEU A 26 8.32 24.33 14.40
CA LEU A 26 8.77 22.94 14.24
C LEU A 26 8.10 22.00 15.24
N GLU A 27 7.88 22.42 16.47
CA GLU A 27 7.19 21.61 17.47
C GLU A 27 5.71 21.43 17.12
N ILE A 28 5.04 22.49 16.65
CA ILE A 28 3.65 22.42 16.21
C ILE A 28 3.53 21.49 14.98
N LYS A 29 4.39 21.65 13.97
CA LYS A 29 4.41 20.75 12.80
C LYS A 29 4.69 19.31 13.21
N SER A 30 5.65 19.09 14.10
CA SER A 30 5.98 17.75 14.63
C SER A 30 4.82 17.12 15.38
N TYR A 31 4.07 17.90 16.14
CA TYR A 31 2.86 17.44 16.82
C TYR A 31 1.76 17.10 15.82
N LEU A 32 1.47 17.97 14.86
CA LEU A 32 0.45 17.77 13.84
C LEU A 32 0.74 16.54 12.97
N LYS A 33 2.01 16.27 12.62
CA LYS A 33 2.44 15.07 11.86
C LYS A 33 2.09 13.75 12.57
N LYS A 34 1.93 13.75 13.90
CA LYS A 34 1.51 12.55 14.64
C LYS A 34 0.03 12.20 14.43
N TYR A 35 -0.80 13.18 14.10
CA TYR A 35 -2.25 13.05 14.08
C TYR A 35 -2.87 13.27 12.69
N LEU A 36 -2.18 14.02 11.82
CA LEU A 36 -2.67 14.38 10.50
C LEU A 36 -1.82 13.72 9.40
N PRO A 37 -2.45 13.33 8.28
CA PRO A 37 -1.72 13.03 7.06
C PRO A 37 -0.85 14.21 6.64
N GLN A 38 0.29 13.96 5.99
CA GLN A 38 1.25 14.97 5.61
C GLN A 38 0.62 16.14 4.80
N TYR A 39 -0.30 15.85 3.89
CA TYR A 39 -1.00 16.85 3.07
C TYR A 39 -1.97 17.74 3.85
N MET A 40 -2.31 17.41 5.09
CA MET A 40 -3.14 18.23 5.99
C MET A 40 -2.30 19.05 6.97
N VAL A 41 -1.00 18.80 7.06
CA VAL A 41 -0.11 19.60 7.91
C VAL A 41 0.15 20.93 7.21
N PRO A 42 -0.11 22.09 7.86
CA PRO A 42 0.12 23.39 7.25
C PRO A 42 1.59 23.58 6.86
N SER A 43 1.83 24.06 5.63
CA SER A 43 3.16 24.39 5.14
C SER A 43 3.78 25.56 5.92
N TYR A 44 2.93 26.48 6.36
CA TYR A 44 3.32 27.66 7.14
C TYR A 44 2.53 27.69 8.43
N ILE A 45 3.18 28.15 9.52
CA ILE A 45 2.54 28.35 10.82
C ILE A 45 2.91 29.75 11.32
N VAL A 46 1.92 30.56 11.62
CA VAL A 46 2.10 31.96 12.03
C VAL A 46 1.65 32.14 13.47
N HIS A 47 2.53 32.62 14.31
CA HIS A 47 2.19 33.08 15.67
C HIS A 47 1.52 34.45 15.62
N LEU A 48 0.40 34.58 16.32
CA LEU A 48 -0.30 35.83 16.48
C LEU A 48 -0.36 36.22 17.96
N GLU A 49 -0.17 37.49 18.26
CA GLU A 49 -0.41 38.01 19.62
C GLU A 49 -1.89 37.89 20.00
N LYS A 50 -2.78 38.11 19.03
CA LYS A 50 -4.23 38.01 19.21
C LYS A 50 -4.91 37.55 17.93
N MET A 51 -5.85 36.60 18.06
CA MET A 51 -6.67 36.15 16.94
C MET A 51 -7.62 37.27 16.49
N PRO A 52 -7.68 37.61 15.17
CA PRO A 52 -8.61 38.62 14.68
C PRO A 52 -10.04 38.06 14.63
N TYR A 53 -10.99 38.85 15.09
CA TYR A 53 -12.42 38.48 15.08
C TYR A 53 -13.24 39.55 14.36
N THR A 54 -14.26 39.09 13.62
CA THR A 54 -15.31 39.93 13.05
C THR A 54 -16.25 40.46 14.16
N ILE A 55 -17.11 41.45 13.83
CA ILE A 55 -18.13 41.99 14.74
C ILE A 55 -19.03 40.86 15.30
N ASN A 56 -19.25 39.80 14.54
CA ASN A 56 -20.04 38.63 14.95
C ASN A 56 -19.25 37.57 15.72
N ARG A 57 -18.09 37.91 16.26
CA ARG A 57 -17.17 37.01 17.05
C ARG A 57 -16.73 35.75 16.31
N LYS A 58 -16.71 35.74 14.97
CA LYS A 58 -16.08 34.67 14.18
C LYS A 58 -14.68 35.12 13.81
N ILE A 59 -13.77 34.16 13.62
CA ILE A 59 -12.39 34.46 13.16
C ILE A 59 -12.48 35.21 11.82
N ASP A 60 -11.85 36.40 11.78
CA ASP A 60 -11.74 37.19 10.56
C ASP A 60 -10.59 36.66 9.71
N ARG A 61 -10.90 35.74 8.81
CA ARG A 61 -9.92 35.10 7.94
C ARG A 61 -9.28 36.06 6.94
N LYS A 62 -9.90 37.22 6.67
CA LYS A 62 -9.33 38.25 5.77
C LYS A 62 -8.28 39.11 6.47
N ALA A 63 -8.41 39.26 7.78
CA ALA A 63 -7.47 39.99 8.60
C ALA A 63 -6.26 39.16 9.06
N LEU A 64 -6.19 37.88 8.70
CA LEU A 64 -5.02 37.03 9.01
C LEU A 64 -3.83 37.46 8.15
N PRO A 65 -2.64 37.71 8.76
CA PRO A 65 -1.47 38.13 8.02
C PRO A 65 -0.93 37.01 7.13
N MET A 66 -0.25 37.40 6.05
CA MET A 66 0.56 36.44 5.29
C MET A 66 1.74 35.98 6.12
N PRO A 67 2.20 34.73 5.99
CA PRO A 67 3.42 34.29 6.66
C PRO A 67 4.59 35.13 6.21
N ASN A 68 5.43 35.53 7.18
CA ASN A 68 6.66 36.26 6.87
C ASN A 68 7.67 35.26 6.31
N ILE A 69 8.03 35.41 5.03
CA ILE A 69 9.00 34.56 4.34
C ILE A 69 10.39 35.20 4.49
N GLU A 70 10.60 35.95 5.59
CA GLU A 70 11.91 36.54 5.83
C GLU A 70 12.95 35.49 6.23
N GLU A 71 14.07 35.64 5.62
CA GLU A 71 15.34 34.96 5.66
C GLU A 71 15.85 34.70 7.09
N GLU A 72 15.35 33.65 7.78
CA GLU A 72 16.05 33.18 8.97
C GLU A 72 17.38 32.53 8.54
N ASN A 73 18.47 33.27 8.77
CA ASN A 73 19.87 32.84 8.84
C ASN A 73 20.26 31.55 8.07
N PHE A 74 20.12 31.58 6.76
CA PHE A 74 20.78 30.60 5.92
C PHE A 74 22.28 30.89 5.92
N LYS A 75 23.04 30.12 6.68
CA LYS A 75 24.47 29.96 6.39
C LYS A 75 24.55 29.20 5.08
N GLU A 76 24.83 29.89 3.99
CA GLU A 76 25.18 29.24 2.73
C GLU A 76 26.41 28.37 2.99
N GLU A 77 26.24 27.06 2.94
CA GLU A 77 27.39 26.17 2.75
C GLU A 77 27.91 26.45 1.34
N GLU A 78 29.23 26.71 1.22
CA GLU A 78 29.89 27.08 -0.02
C GLU A 78 29.54 26.08 -1.13
N PRO A 79 29.03 26.52 -2.29
CA PRO A 79 28.62 25.64 -3.40
C PRO A 79 29.73 24.72 -3.93
N ASP A 80 30.98 25.09 -3.71
CA ASP A 80 32.16 24.34 -4.16
C ASP A 80 32.37 22.98 -3.45
N LYS A 81 31.57 22.69 -2.41
CA LYS A 81 31.61 21.41 -1.69
C LYS A 81 30.54 20.43 -2.11
N TYR A 82 29.63 20.84 -2.97
CA TYR A 82 28.52 19.97 -3.42
C TYR A 82 28.96 19.07 -4.57
N ASP A 83 28.55 17.82 -4.54
CA ASP A 83 28.80 16.97 -5.69
C ASP A 83 27.79 17.26 -6.84
N ASN A 84 28.09 16.73 -8.04
CA ASN A 84 27.31 16.98 -9.24
C ASN A 84 25.83 16.48 -9.12
N ASP A 85 25.58 15.40 -8.36
CA ASP A 85 24.24 14.87 -8.14
C ASP A 85 23.46 15.73 -7.14
N GLU A 86 24.13 16.24 -6.09
CA GLU A 86 23.55 17.18 -5.13
C GLU A 86 23.16 18.50 -5.81
N LEU A 87 24.04 19.06 -6.64
CA LEU A 87 23.76 20.28 -7.41
C LEU A 87 22.54 20.13 -8.35
N LYS A 88 22.44 19.00 -9.03
CA LYS A 88 21.29 18.73 -9.90
C LYS A 88 19.98 18.62 -9.12
N LEU A 89 19.98 17.90 -8.00
CA LEU A 89 18.80 17.77 -7.13
C LEU A 89 18.42 19.13 -6.53
N LEU A 90 19.40 19.91 -6.11
CA LEU A 90 19.19 21.28 -5.61
C LEU A 90 18.48 22.15 -6.65
N GLN A 91 18.92 22.09 -7.91
CA GLN A 91 18.28 22.85 -8.99
C GLN A 91 16.85 22.37 -9.27
N ILE A 92 16.61 21.05 -9.24
CA ILE A 92 15.27 20.47 -9.39
C ILE A 92 14.36 20.97 -8.27
N TRP A 93 14.82 20.94 -7.02
CA TRP A 93 14.03 21.39 -5.88
C TRP A 93 13.71 22.87 -5.94
N LYS A 94 14.71 23.73 -6.24
CA LYS A 94 14.49 25.18 -6.45
C LYS A 94 13.40 25.45 -7.47
N ASN A 95 13.45 24.77 -8.61
CA ASN A 95 12.47 24.95 -9.69
C ASN A 95 11.05 24.49 -9.30
N ILE A 96 10.92 23.40 -8.53
CA ILE A 96 9.62 22.81 -8.19
C ILE A 96 8.97 23.50 -6.99
N LEU A 97 9.78 23.88 -6.01
CA LEU A 97 9.31 24.54 -4.79
C LEU A 97 9.22 26.05 -4.94
N HIS A 98 9.80 26.60 -6.04
CA HIS A 98 9.92 28.05 -6.29
C HIS A 98 10.65 28.80 -5.15
N LEU A 99 11.73 28.18 -4.65
CA LEU A 99 12.58 28.72 -3.60
C LEU A 99 13.98 29.02 -4.15
N ASP A 100 14.50 30.20 -3.88
CA ASP A 100 15.86 30.60 -4.31
C ASP A 100 16.95 29.99 -3.42
N LYS A 101 16.64 29.75 -2.15
CA LYS A 101 17.59 29.25 -1.15
C LYS A 101 17.06 27.93 -0.55
N ILE A 102 17.85 26.88 -0.68
CA ILE A 102 17.57 25.53 -0.12
C ILE A 102 18.92 24.95 0.31
N ASN A 103 19.00 24.39 1.54
CA ASN A 103 20.16 23.65 2.00
C ASN A 103 20.04 22.16 1.69
N LEU A 104 21.18 21.46 1.55
CA LEU A 104 21.18 20.01 1.25
C LEU A 104 20.50 19.16 2.34
N ASN A 105 20.43 19.66 3.56
CA ASN A 105 19.81 18.98 4.70
C ASN A 105 18.35 19.41 4.96
N ASP A 106 17.81 20.33 4.16
CA ASP A 106 16.42 20.74 4.30
C ASP A 106 15.50 19.58 3.93
N ASN A 107 14.45 19.40 4.73
CA ASN A 107 13.45 18.38 4.44
C ASN A 107 12.47 18.92 3.40
N PHE A 108 12.30 18.19 2.28
CA PHE A 108 11.46 18.56 1.15
C PHE A 108 10.05 19.00 1.56
N PHE A 109 9.44 18.28 2.50
CA PHE A 109 8.07 18.54 2.94
C PHE A 109 7.98 19.70 3.92
N ASP A 110 9.03 19.95 4.68
CA ASP A 110 9.06 21.06 5.66
C ASP A 110 9.25 22.42 5.00
N ILE A 111 9.92 22.45 3.84
CA ILE A 111 10.13 23.67 3.04
C ILE A 111 9.05 23.90 1.98
N GLY A 112 7.88 23.24 2.10
CA GLY A 112 6.72 23.48 1.25
C GLY A 112 6.48 22.44 0.17
N GLY A 113 7.22 21.32 0.17
CA GLY A 113 6.94 20.16 -0.67
C GLY A 113 5.66 19.45 -0.22
N ASP A 114 4.90 18.96 -1.18
CA ASP A 114 3.70 18.15 -1.00
C ASP A 114 3.73 16.92 -1.91
N SER A 115 2.68 16.11 -1.89
CA SER A 115 2.60 14.90 -2.71
C SER A 115 2.67 15.19 -4.21
N ILE A 116 2.12 16.31 -4.67
CA ILE A 116 2.13 16.71 -6.08
C ILE A 116 3.52 17.17 -6.50
N SER A 117 4.14 18.03 -5.70
CA SER A 117 5.51 18.49 -5.95
C SER A 117 6.53 17.35 -5.86
N ALA A 118 6.30 16.33 -5.01
CA ALA A 118 7.12 15.12 -4.98
C ALA A 118 7.02 14.31 -6.28
N ILE A 119 5.83 14.18 -6.87
CA ILE A 119 5.65 13.57 -8.19
C ILE A 119 6.39 14.38 -9.26
N LYS A 120 6.24 15.70 -9.26
CA LYS A 120 6.96 16.59 -10.18
C LYS A 120 8.47 16.43 -10.05
N MET A 121 8.97 16.35 -8.81
CA MET A 121 10.38 16.16 -8.50
C MET A 121 10.90 14.81 -9.05
N GLN A 122 10.16 13.72 -8.86
CA GLN A 122 10.52 12.43 -9.43
C GLN A 122 10.62 12.48 -10.95
N ILE A 123 9.64 13.11 -11.61
CA ILE A 123 9.61 13.28 -13.07
C ILE A 123 10.82 14.09 -13.55
N GLU A 124 11.12 15.20 -12.87
CA GLU A 124 12.24 16.06 -13.23
C GLU A 124 13.59 15.35 -13.02
N ALA A 125 13.70 14.60 -11.92
CA ALA A 125 14.88 13.81 -11.59
C ALA A 125 15.20 12.74 -12.65
N LEU A 126 14.18 12.14 -13.30
CA LEU A 126 14.37 11.21 -14.42
C LEU A 126 15.12 11.84 -15.62
N LYS A 127 14.98 13.14 -15.86
CA LYS A 127 15.72 13.84 -16.95
C LYS A 127 17.23 13.86 -16.73
N TYR A 128 17.65 13.71 -15.47
CA TYR A 128 19.05 13.71 -15.04
C TYR A 128 19.55 12.31 -14.64
N ASN A 129 18.82 11.25 -15.08
CA ASN A 129 19.12 9.85 -14.77
C ASN A 129 19.07 9.49 -13.28
N PHE A 130 18.30 10.24 -12.48
CA PHE A 130 17.93 9.80 -11.15
C PHE A 130 16.72 8.87 -11.23
N ASN A 131 16.88 7.65 -10.79
CA ASN A 131 15.80 6.66 -10.79
C ASN A 131 15.27 6.47 -9.36
N PHE A 132 14.66 7.54 -8.81
CA PHE A 132 14.01 7.47 -7.50
C PHE A 132 12.60 6.94 -7.65
N GLU A 133 12.22 6.07 -6.73
CA GLU A 133 10.81 5.78 -6.51
C GLU A 133 10.17 6.96 -5.75
N TYR A 134 8.89 7.20 -5.98
CA TYR A 134 8.14 8.22 -5.23
C TYR A 134 8.28 8.03 -3.71
N ALA A 135 8.28 6.76 -3.26
CA ALA A 135 8.53 6.39 -1.88
C ALA A 135 9.89 6.83 -1.34
N ASP A 136 10.89 6.98 -2.21
CA ASP A 136 12.23 7.37 -1.78
C ASP A 136 12.29 8.81 -1.30
N ILE A 137 11.46 9.70 -1.86
CA ILE A 137 11.40 11.11 -1.45
C ILE A 137 10.90 11.22 -0.01
N PHE A 138 9.99 10.34 0.40
CA PHE A 138 9.53 10.28 1.80
C PHE A 138 10.53 9.61 2.73
N LYS A 139 11.29 8.66 2.23
CA LYS A 139 12.28 7.93 3.01
C LYS A 139 13.58 8.71 3.19
N TYR A 140 13.94 9.48 2.17
CA TYR A 140 15.15 10.27 2.06
C TYR A 140 14.76 11.72 1.73
N PRO A 141 14.11 12.43 2.68
CA PRO A 141 13.45 13.69 2.37
C PRO A 141 14.41 14.89 2.24
N THR A 142 15.72 14.66 2.22
CA THR A 142 16.73 15.70 2.01
C THR A 142 17.53 15.45 0.72
N ILE A 143 18.07 16.51 0.13
CA ILE A 143 18.90 16.40 -1.08
C ILE A 143 20.09 15.48 -0.83
N LYS A 144 20.74 15.62 0.33
CA LYS A 144 21.91 14.84 0.72
C LYS A 144 21.61 13.34 0.80
N GLU A 145 20.47 12.98 1.39
CA GLU A 145 20.04 11.59 1.50
C GLU A 145 19.67 11.00 0.14
N LEU A 146 18.93 11.75 -0.69
CA LEU A 146 18.55 11.32 -2.04
C LEU A 146 19.77 11.12 -2.96
N ALA A 147 20.73 12.05 -2.92
CA ALA A 147 21.98 11.91 -3.68
C ALA A 147 22.79 10.69 -3.21
N SER A 148 22.84 10.46 -1.89
CA SER A 148 23.51 9.29 -1.31
C SER A 148 22.85 7.96 -1.72
N LYS A 149 21.54 7.91 -1.93
CA LYS A 149 20.83 6.70 -2.33
C LYS A 149 21.36 6.11 -3.65
N LYS A 150 21.71 6.96 -4.61
CA LYS A 150 22.30 6.50 -5.90
C LYS A 150 23.57 5.68 -5.67
N ARG A 151 24.31 5.97 -4.58
CA ARG A 151 25.54 5.26 -4.18
C ARG A 151 25.26 3.99 -3.36
N TYR A 152 24.12 3.92 -2.63
CA TYR A 152 23.81 2.86 -1.66
C TYR A 152 23.07 1.65 -2.24
N ASN A 153 22.64 1.64 -3.50
CA ASN A 153 21.95 0.51 -4.14
C ASN A 153 22.79 -0.77 -4.25
N LYS A 154 23.97 -0.84 -3.62
CA LYS A 154 24.87 -2.01 -3.60
C LYS A 154 24.87 -2.86 -2.32
N ASN A 155 24.11 -2.51 -1.27
CA ASN A 155 24.19 -3.24 0.01
C ASN A 155 22.81 -3.61 0.58
N ASN A 156 22.07 -4.48 -0.10
CA ASN A 156 20.87 -5.07 0.47
C ASN A 156 21.24 -6.19 1.46
N ASN A 157 20.94 -5.98 2.76
CA ASN A 157 21.03 -7.02 3.80
C ASN A 157 20.19 -8.26 3.42
N ILE A 158 19.20 -8.12 2.54
CA ILE A 158 18.40 -9.21 1.99
C ILE A 158 19.27 -10.20 1.22
N GLN A 159 20.21 -9.76 0.39
CA GLN A 159 21.08 -10.64 -0.40
C GLN A 159 22.09 -11.43 0.45
N LYS A 160 22.47 -10.90 1.61
CA LYS A 160 23.48 -11.50 2.51
C LYS A 160 22.89 -12.43 3.57
N TYR A 161 21.55 -12.50 3.69
CA TYR A 161 20.89 -13.33 4.68
C TYR A 161 20.96 -14.81 4.29
N ASP A 162 21.24 -15.69 5.25
CA ASP A 162 21.19 -17.14 5.05
C ASP A 162 19.73 -17.64 5.10
N TYR A 163 19.21 -18.00 3.94
CA TYR A 163 17.85 -18.53 3.78
C TYR A 163 17.75 -20.05 3.95
N SER A 164 18.84 -20.76 4.23
CA SER A 164 18.89 -22.23 4.26
C SER A 164 17.81 -22.84 5.15
N GLU A 165 17.63 -22.30 6.34
CA GLU A 165 16.63 -22.80 7.31
C GLU A 165 15.20 -22.45 6.91
N ILE A 166 14.98 -21.28 6.35
CA ILE A 166 13.68 -20.86 5.81
C ILE A 166 13.30 -21.77 4.65
N ASN A 167 14.23 -22.07 3.75
CA ASN A 167 14.00 -22.93 2.60
C ASN A 167 13.60 -24.36 3.01
N LYS A 168 14.11 -24.88 4.15
CA LYS A 168 13.66 -26.18 4.68
C LYS A 168 12.15 -26.18 5.05
N ILE A 169 11.67 -25.07 5.61
CA ILE A 169 10.23 -24.91 5.93
C ILE A 169 9.42 -24.81 4.63
N LEU A 170 9.88 -23.98 3.69
CA LEU A 170 9.19 -23.75 2.42
C LEU A 170 9.06 -25.02 1.56
N LYS A 171 10.03 -25.93 1.62
CA LYS A 171 9.95 -27.25 0.96
C LYS A 171 8.81 -28.13 1.46
N ARG A 172 8.15 -27.79 2.59
CA ARG A 172 6.92 -28.45 3.04
C ARG A 172 5.73 -28.18 2.12
N ASN A 173 5.79 -27.16 1.28
CA ASN A 173 4.79 -26.89 0.24
C ASN A 173 5.01 -27.87 -0.93
N ASN A 174 4.50 -29.08 -0.78
CA ASN A 174 4.66 -30.16 -1.74
C ASN A 174 3.42 -31.06 -1.79
N LEU A 175 3.32 -31.86 -2.86
CA LEU A 175 2.16 -32.73 -3.10
C LEU A 175 1.97 -33.82 -2.03
N GLU A 176 3.03 -34.24 -1.33
CA GLU A 176 2.93 -35.20 -0.26
C GLU A 176 2.20 -34.63 0.97
N ASN A 177 2.58 -33.42 1.40
CA ASN A 177 1.88 -32.73 2.48
C ASN A 177 0.48 -32.29 2.07
N LEU A 178 0.26 -31.98 0.81
CA LEU A 178 -1.07 -31.72 0.26
C LEU A 178 -2.01 -32.90 0.49
N LYS A 179 -1.54 -34.15 0.35
CA LYS A 179 -2.36 -35.35 0.62
C LYS A 179 -2.75 -35.50 2.09
N LYS A 180 -1.97 -34.93 3.02
CA LYS A 180 -2.14 -35.04 4.47
C LYS A 180 -3.03 -33.93 5.09
N ILE A 181 -3.64 -33.07 4.28
CA ILE A 181 -4.57 -32.02 4.76
C ILE A 181 -5.75 -32.67 5.49
N GLN A 182 -6.08 -32.16 6.66
CA GLN A 182 -7.15 -32.64 7.51
C GLN A 182 -8.12 -31.52 7.87
N LYS A 183 -9.38 -31.86 8.10
CA LYS A 183 -10.36 -30.91 8.66
C LYS A 183 -9.89 -30.37 10.00
N TYR A 184 -10.01 -29.09 10.19
CA TYR A 184 -9.73 -28.39 11.45
C TYR A 184 -11.03 -27.88 12.05
N ASN A 185 -11.23 -28.14 13.32
CA ASN A 185 -12.42 -27.65 14.02
C ASN A 185 -12.21 -26.16 14.37
N VAL A 186 -12.67 -25.29 13.51
CA VAL A 186 -12.65 -23.85 13.72
C VAL A 186 -13.60 -23.52 14.87
N LYS A 187 -13.06 -22.87 15.89
CA LYS A 187 -13.83 -22.26 16.96
C LYS A 187 -13.79 -20.75 16.79
N ASP A 188 -13.86 -20.04 17.91
CA ASP A 188 -13.72 -18.58 17.90
C ASP A 188 -12.37 -18.15 17.34
N VAL A 189 -12.35 -17.02 16.61
CA VAL A 189 -11.15 -16.46 15.97
C VAL A 189 -10.90 -15.01 16.40
N LEU A 190 -9.64 -14.62 16.44
CA LEU A 190 -9.24 -13.21 16.52
C LEU A 190 -8.90 -12.71 15.12
N LEU A 191 -9.60 -11.71 14.63
CA LEU A 191 -9.33 -11.01 13.38
C LEU A 191 -8.63 -9.68 13.66
N ILE A 192 -7.42 -9.55 13.21
CA ILE A 192 -6.65 -8.30 13.20
C ILE A 192 -6.80 -7.66 11.82
N GLY A 193 -7.10 -6.36 11.79
CA GLY A 193 -7.34 -5.65 10.52
C GLY A 193 -8.78 -5.75 10.00
N GLY A 194 -9.75 -6.10 10.86
CA GLY A 194 -11.17 -6.24 10.50
C GLY A 194 -11.86 -4.96 9.97
N THR A 195 -11.25 -3.79 10.14
CA THR A 195 -11.71 -2.52 9.53
C THR A 195 -11.10 -2.23 8.16
N GLY A 196 -10.16 -3.06 7.71
CA GLY A 196 -9.56 -3.00 6.37
C GLY A 196 -10.43 -3.64 5.31
N TYR A 197 -10.11 -3.39 4.02
CA TYR A 197 -10.92 -3.87 2.90
C TYR A 197 -11.04 -5.40 2.85
N LEU A 198 -9.92 -6.14 2.89
CA LEU A 198 -9.96 -7.59 2.96
C LEU A 198 -10.53 -8.09 4.30
N GLY A 199 -10.11 -7.47 5.42
CA GLY A 199 -10.51 -7.92 6.75
C GLY A 199 -12.01 -7.86 6.99
N ILE A 200 -12.71 -6.82 6.50
CA ILE A 200 -14.16 -6.73 6.65
C ILE A 200 -14.90 -7.80 5.83
N HIS A 201 -14.35 -8.23 4.69
CA HIS A 201 -14.89 -9.32 3.90
C HIS A 201 -14.58 -10.69 4.52
N ILE A 202 -13.41 -10.85 5.17
CA ILE A 202 -13.10 -12.04 5.99
C ILE A 202 -14.11 -12.17 7.13
N LEU A 203 -14.45 -11.07 7.82
CA LEU A 203 -15.50 -11.07 8.85
C LEU A 203 -16.84 -11.56 8.28
N TYR A 204 -17.25 -11.03 7.13
CA TYR A 204 -18.49 -11.41 6.46
C TYR A 204 -18.52 -12.89 6.10
N GLU A 205 -17.49 -13.40 5.42
CA GLU A 205 -17.42 -14.80 5.02
C GLU A 205 -17.28 -15.76 6.21
N TYR A 206 -16.58 -15.34 7.30
CA TYR A 206 -16.54 -16.10 8.54
C TYR A 206 -17.94 -16.29 9.14
N LEU A 207 -18.72 -15.22 9.24
CA LEU A 207 -20.08 -15.31 9.78
C LEU A 207 -21.03 -16.14 8.91
N LYS A 208 -20.75 -16.24 7.63
CA LYS A 208 -21.52 -17.03 6.65
C LYS A 208 -21.20 -18.53 6.72
N TYR A 209 -19.94 -18.91 6.87
CA TYR A 209 -19.51 -20.31 6.79
C TYR A 209 -19.26 -20.96 8.15
N GLU A 210 -18.93 -20.21 9.17
CA GLU A 210 -18.57 -20.71 10.49
C GLU A 210 -19.65 -20.38 11.53
N ASN A 211 -19.64 -21.10 12.66
CA ASN A 211 -20.61 -20.88 13.74
C ASN A 211 -20.02 -20.20 14.98
N GLY A 212 -18.69 -20.06 15.06
CA GLY A 212 -17.99 -19.44 16.16
C GLY A 212 -18.18 -17.93 16.25
N LYS A 213 -17.62 -17.33 17.31
CA LYS A 213 -17.51 -15.87 17.45
C LYS A 213 -16.26 -15.36 16.76
N ILE A 214 -16.34 -14.14 16.22
CA ILE A 214 -15.22 -13.42 15.68
C ILE A 214 -14.90 -12.21 16.55
N TYR A 215 -13.71 -12.21 17.14
CA TYR A 215 -13.17 -11.10 17.92
C TYR A 215 -12.38 -10.21 16.98
N CYS A 216 -12.77 -8.94 16.82
CA CYS A 216 -12.09 -7.98 15.98
C CYS A 216 -11.19 -7.09 16.83
N LEU A 217 -9.86 -7.19 16.66
CA LEU A 217 -8.92 -6.25 17.25
C LEU A 217 -8.99 -4.92 16.50
N VAL A 218 -9.46 -3.89 17.17
CA VAL A 218 -9.65 -2.56 16.58
C VAL A 218 -9.01 -1.49 17.47
N ARG A 219 -8.12 -0.69 16.90
CA ARG A 219 -7.52 0.42 17.66
C ARG A 219 -8.44 1.64 17.69
N ARG A 220 -8.40 2.37 18.78
CA ARG A 220 -9.00 3.69 18.90
C ARG A 220 -8.27 4.67 17.96
N LYS A 221 -9.00 5.48 17.24
CA LYS A 221 -8.43 6.48 16.33
C LYS A 221 -9.24 7.77 16.40
N ASN A 222 -8.58 8.92 16.56
CA ASN A 222 -9.22 10.25 16.56
C ASN A 222 -10.40 10.36 17.55
N ASN A 223 -10.28 9.80 18.75
CA ASN A 223 -11.36 9.69 19.76
C ASN A 223 -12.60 8.89 19.33
N GLU A 224 -12.56 8.22 18.17
CA GLU A 224 -13.64 7.37 17.73
C GLU A 224 -13.56 5.98 18.37
N GLU A 225 -14.68 5.53 18.92
CA GLU A 225 -14.78 4.23 19.59
C GLU A 225 -14.54 3.07 18.60
N PRO A 226 -13.76 2.04 19.00
CA PRO A 226 -13.48 0.89 18.16
C PRO A 226 -14.71 0.20 17.58
N LEU A 227 -15.78 0.08 18.38
CA LEU A 227 -17.05 -0.50 17.96
C LEU A 227 -17.71 0.31 16.85
N ILE A 228 -17.79 1.63 17.00
CA ILE A 228 -18.40 2.53 16.01
C ILE A 228 -17.65 2.42 14.68
N ARG A 229 -16.33 2.40 14.72
CA ARG A 229 -15.50 2.23 13.52
C ARG A 229 -15.79 0.93 12.77
N LEU A 230 -15.95 -0.18 13.50
CA LEU A 230 -16.30 -1.46 12.88
C LEU A 230 -17.71 -1.44 12.31
N GLN A 231 -18.69 -0.90 13.05
CA GLN A 231 -20.08 -0.77 12.60
C GLN A 231 -20.21 0.05 11.33
N GLN A 232 -19.51 1.18 11.23
CA GLN A 232 -19.49 2.01 10.02
C GLN A 232 -18.96 1.24 8.79
N LYS A 233 -17.92 0.42 8.97
CA LYS A 233 -17.40 -0.42 7.90
C LYS A 233 -18.37 -1.52 7.49
N ILE A 234 -19.01 -2.17 8.45
CA ILE A 234 -20.04 -3.17 8.20
C ILE A 234 -21.22 -2.54 7.45
N ALA A 235 -21.70 -1.38 7.92
CA ALA A 235 -22.83 -0.68 7.31
C ALA A 235 -22.53 -0.28 5.85
N PHE A 236 -21.32 0.21 5.58
CA PHE A 236 -20.93 0.59 4.21
C PHE A 236 -20.94 -0.59 3.23
N TYR A 237 -20.40 -1.76 3.64
CA TYR A 237 -20.25 -2.88 2.71
C TYR A 237 -21.46 -3.82 2.70
N PHE A 238 -22.18 -3.97 3.82
CA PHE A 238 -23.19 -5.02 3.99
C PHE A 238 -24.57 -4.50 4.44
N GLY A 239 -24.70 -3.19 4.60
CA GLY A 239 -25.94 -2.54 5.03
C GLY A 239 -26.05 -2.37 6.55
N ASN A 240 -26.90 -1.43 6.96
CA ASN A 240 -27.02 -0.98 8.36
C ASN A 240 -27.50 -2.08 9.31
N ASP A 241 -28.31 -3.02 8.83
CA ASP A 241 -28.88 -4.08 9.66
C ASP A 241 -27.92 -5.25 9.93
N TYR A 242 -26.83 -5.35 9.16
CA TYR A 242 -25.98 -6.53 9.19
C TYR A 242 -25.31 -6.74 10.55
N TYR A 243 -24.84 -5.65 11.19
CA TYR A 243 -24.26 -5.73 12.53
C TYR A 243 -25.29 -6.22 13.55
N GLU A 244 -26.49 -5.63 13.58
CA GLU A 244 -27.53 -6.00 14.55
C GLU A 244 -27.96 -7.46 14.43
N LYS A 245 -28.03 -8.00 13.20
CA LYS A 245 -28.33 -9.41 12.94
C LYS A 245 -27.26 -10.38 13.42
N ASN A 246 -26.01 -9.91 13.58
CA ASN A 246 -24.85 -10.74 13.91
C ASN A 246 -24.12 -10.33 15.21
N LYS A 247 -24.64 -9.36 15.97
CA LYS A 247 -23.97 -8.75 17.14
C LYS A 247 -23.55 -9.74 18.22
N ASP A 248 -24.30 -10.83 18.39
CA ASP A 248 -23.99 -11.86 19.38
C ASP A 248 -22.74 -12.70 19.02
N ARG A 249 -22.34 -12.64 17.74
CA ARG A 249 -21.18 -13.34 17.20
C ARG A 249 -20.00 -12.41 16.91
N ILE A 250 -20.21 -11.10 16.89
CA ILE A 250 -19.16 -10.09 16.64
C ILE A 250 -18.75 -9.47 17.97
N GLN A 251 -17.50 -9.62 18.36
CA GLN A 251 -16.93 -9.01 19.55
C GLN A 251 -15.82 -8.05 19.16
N VAL A 252 -15.87 -6.81 19.66
CA VAL A 252 -14.81 -5.83 19.44
C VAL A 252 -13.87 -5.83 20.64
N VAL A 253 -12.57 -5.94 20.38
CA VAL A 253 -11.50 -5.84 21.36
C VAL A 253 -10.67 -4.62 21.01
N GLU A 254 -10.53 -3.69 21.93
CA GLU A 254 -9.64 -2.55 21.75
C GLU A 254 -8.18 -3.00 21.94
N GLY A 255 -7.32 -2.61 20.97
CA GLY A 255 -5.90 -2.92 21.05
C GLY A 255 -5.13 -2.41 19.83
N ASP A 256 -3.80 -2.51 19.90
CA ASP A 256 -2.89 -2.13 18.81
C ASP A 256 -1.75 -3.13 18.69
N ILE A 257 -1.53 -3.66 17.48
CA ILE A 257 -0.48 -4.66 17.22
C ILE A 257 0.93 -4.12 17.43
N VAL A 258 1.13 -2.80 17.38
CA VAL A 258 2.44 -2.16 17.56
C VAL A 258 2.93 -2.27 19.01
N GLU A 259 2.01 -2.42 19.96
CA GLU A 259 2.27 -2.45 21.38
C GLU A 259 2.41 -3.87 21.95
N GLU A 260 3.09 -4.01 23.07
CA GLU A 260 3.24 -5.28 23.78
C GLU A 260 1.86 -5.86 24.19
N ASN A 261 1.75 -7.18 24.13
CA ASN A 261 0.50 -7.91 24.35
C ASN A 261 -0.69 -7.32 23.55
N LEU A 262 -0.40 -6.69 22.39
CA LEU A 262 -1.34 -6.06 21.48
C LEU A 262 -2.15 -4.92 22.12
N ALA A 263 -1.63 -4.27 23.17
CA ALA A 263 -2.30 -3.28 24.01
C ALA A 263 -3.69 -3.72 24.51
N ILE A 264 -3.94 -5.02 24.61
CA ILE A 264 -5.22 -5.57 25.08
C ILE A 264 -5.26 -5.52 26.62
N ASN A 265 -6.37 -5.03 27.17
CA ASN A 265 -6.55 -5.03 28.61
C ASN A 265 -6.61 -6.45 29.21
N SER A 266 -6.33 -6.61 30.48
CA SER A 266 -6.19 -7.92 31.14
C SER A 266 -7.46 -8.80 31.09
N LYS A 267 -8.65 -8.19 31.09
CA LYS A 267 -9.93 -8.89 30.97
C LYS A 267 -10.11 -9.51 29.60
N ASP A 268 -9.93 -8.69 28.56
CA ASP A 268 -10.09 -9.13 27.18
C ASP A 268 -8.97 -10.08 26.76
N TYR A 269 -7.74 -9.87 27.26
CA TYR A 269 -6.63 -10.80 27.04
C TYR A 269 -6.96 -12.19 27.58
N LYS A 270 -7.47 -12.30 28.83
CA LYS A 270 -7.90 -13.57 29.44
C LYS A 270 -9.04 -14.22 28.65
N MET A 271 -9.98 -13.42 28.16
CA MET A 271 -11.10 -13.89 27.33
C MET A 271 -10.58 -14.49 26.03
N LEU A 272 -9.71 -13.78 25.28
CA LEU A 272 -9.12 -14.26 24.04
C LEU A 272 -8.30 -15.54 24.26
N LYS A 273 -7.45 -15.55 25.30
CA LYS A 273 -6.65 -16.73 25.66
C LYS A 273 -7.50 -17.99 25.78
N ASN A 274 -8.67 -17.90 26.40
CA ASN A 274 -9.52 -19.06 26.69
C ASN A 274 -10.42 -19.47 25.51
N ASN A 275 -10.88 -18.51 24.71
CA ASN A 275 -11.94 -18.77 23.73
C ASN A 275 -11.41 -19.00 22.31
N ILE A 276 -10.44 -18.21 21.85
CA ILE A 276 -10.00 -18.33 20.46
C ILE A 276 -9.07 -19.53 20.24
N THR A 277 -9.11 -20.07 19.04
CA THR A 277 -8.16 -21.10 18.58
C THR A 277 -7.21 -20.58 17.52
N THR A 278 -7.62 -19.58 16.77
CA THR A 278 -6.87 -19.07 15.62
C THR A 278 -6.85 -17.55 15.61
N VAL A 279 -5.72 -16.99 15.17
CA VAL A 279 -5.56 -15.56 14.86
C VAL A 279 -5.44 -15.41 13.35
N ILE A 280 -6.25 -14.53 12.76
CA ILE A 280 -6.14 -14.11 11.36
C ILE A 280 -5.53 -12.71 11.37
N ASN A 281 -4.26 -12.60 10.95
CA ASN A 281 -3.58 -11.32 10.89
C ASN A 281 -3.64 -10.73 9.47
N ALA A 282 -4.67 -9.92 9.23
CA ALA A 282 -4.84 -9.08 8.04
C ALA A 282 -4.47 -7.60 8.31
N GLY A 283 -3.89 -7.32 9.49
CA GLY A 283 -3.44 -5.98 9.86
C GLY A 283 -2.12 -5.62 9.18
N ALA A 284 -2.16 -4.64 8.28
CA ALA A 284 -0.97 -4.12 7.60
C ALA A 284 -1.19 -2.67 7.15
N LEU A 285 -0.11 -1.94 7.02
CA LEU A 285 -0.09 -0.69 6.27
C LEU A 285 0.23 -1.02 4.81
N VAL A 286 -0.77 -0.83 3.93
CA VAL A 286 -0.70 -1.25 2.50
C VAL A 286 -0.44 -0.09 1.54
N LYS A 287 -0.09 1.08 2.05
CA LYS A 287 0.26 2.23 1.21
C LYS A 287 1.58 1.98 0.49
N HIS A 288 1.69 2.44 -0.75
CA HIS A 288 2.94 2.29 -1.50
C HIS A 288 4.02 3.27 -1.07
N PHE A 289 3.69 4.27 -0.26
CA PHE A 289 4.59 5.33 0.22
C PHE A 289 4.18 5.82 1.60
N GLY A 290 5.14 6.40 2.32
CA GLY A 290 4.93 6.95 3.66
C GLY A 290 6.19 6.85 4.53
N ILE A 291 6.06 7.19 5.80
CA ILE A 291 7.16 7.21 6.76
C ILE A 291 7.63 5.78 7.03
N SER A 292 8.88 5.47 6.72
CA SER A 292 9.51 4.14 6.88
C SER A 292 9.32 3.55 8.28
N LYS A 293 9.43 4.37 9.32
CA LYS A 293 9.21 3.95 10.71
C LYS A 293 7.82 3.37 10.92
N LEU A 294 6.77 4.02 10.38
CA LEU A 294 5.39 3.56 10.55
C LEU A 294 5.14 2.20 9.87
N PHE A 295 5.75 1.97 8.70
CA PHE A 295 5.68 0.67 8.03
C PHE A 295 6.38 -0.43 8.82
N ASN A 296 7.57 -0.14 9.37
CA ASN A 296 8.27 -1.10 10.22
C ASN A 296 7.51 -1.38 11.51
N ASP A 297 6.97 -0.35 12.16
CA ASP A 297 6.21 -0.52 13.40
C ASP A 297 4.95 -1.39 13.17
N ILE A 298 4.19 -1.15 12.11
CA ILE A 298 2.95 -1.88 11.85
C ILE A 298 3.23 -3.25 11.22
N ASN A 299 4.01 -3.31 10.13
CA ASN A 299 4.13 -4.53 9.33
C ASN A 299 5.16 -5.51 9.92
N VAL A 300 6.23 -5.02 10.54
CA VAL A 300 7.31 -5.87 11.08
C VAL A 300 7.10 -6.09 12.59
N LYS A 301 7.22 -5.04 13.42
CA LYS A 301 7.05 -5.15 14.87
C LYS A 301 5.65 -5.65 15.24
N GLY A 302 4.60 -5.15 14.55
CA GLY A 302 3.24 -5.66 14.75
C GLY A 302 3.13 -7.16 14.46
N THR A 303 3.81 -7.66 13.42
CA THR A 303 3.86 -9.11 13.15
C THR A 303 4.62 -9.88 14.23
N GLU A 304 5.73 -9.34 14.75
CA GLU A 304 6.46 -9.93 15.89
C GLU A 304 5.56 -10.09 17.11
N ASN A 305 4.84 -9.04 17.49
CA ASN A 305 3.93 -9.06 18.63
C ASN A 305 2.77 -10.07 18.45
N VAL A 306 2.21 -10.17 17.24
CA VAL A 306 1.17 -11.17 16.92
C VAL A 306 1.73 -12.59 16.99
N VAL A 307 2.92 -12.84 16.45
CA VAL A 307 3.61 -14.14 16.55
C VAL A 307 3.88 -14.50 17.99
N GLU A 308 4.37 -13.56 18.80
CA GLU A 308 4.63 -13.78 20.22
C GLU A 308 3.34 -14.16 20.98
N PHE A 309 2.24 -13.42 20.76
CA PHE A 309 0.93 -13.76 21.32
C PHE A 309 0.51 -15.18 20.94
N CYS A 310 0.62 -15.54 19.64
CA CYS A 310 0.23 -16.87 19.17
C CYS A 310 1.10 -17.99 19.79
N LYS A 311 2.41 -17.77 19.92
CA LYS A 311 3.32 -18.74 20.57
C LYS A 311 3.01 -18.90 22.05
N LYS A 312 2.87 -17.79 22.79
CA LYS A 312 2.60 -17.76 24.23
C LYS A 312 1.29 -18.46 24.59
N GLU A 313 0.26 -18.25 23.77
CA GLU A 313 -1.09 -18.76 24.05
C GLU A 313 -1.45 -19.99 23.21
N ASN A 314 -0.46 -20.59 22.51
CA ASN A 314 -0.62 -21.76 21.65
C ASN A 314 -1.79 -21.62 20.65
N LYS A 315 -1.79 -20.52 19.88
CA LYS A 315 -2.81 -20.23 18.86
C LYS A 315 -2.26 -20.46 17.46
N ARG A 316 -3.12 -20.99 16.57
CA ARG A 316 -2.82 -21.04 15.14
C ARG A 316 -2.79 -19.63 14.56
N LEU A 317 -1.90 -19.38 13.61
CA LEU A 317 -1.79 -18.08 12.91
C LEU A 317 -2.04 -18.24 11.41
N ILE A 318 -2.98 -17.48 10.88
CA ILE A 318 -3.13 -17.22 9.44
C ILE A 318 -2.61 -15.80 9.19
N HIS A 319 -1.45 -15.68 8.54
CA HIS A 319 -0.83 -14.38 8.25
C HIS A 319 -1.08 -13.97 6.80
N ILE A 320 -1.75 -12.85 6.61
CA ILE A 320 -2.00 -12.29 5.27
C ILE A 320 -0.76 -11.54 4.80
N SER A 321 -0.18 -12.01 3.70
CA SER A 321 0.96 -11.39 3.01
C SER A 321 0.57 -10.94 1.59
N THR A 322 1.52 -10.73 0.72
CA THR A 322 1.32 -10.24 -0.64
C THR A 322 2.20 -10.99 -1.63
N ILE A 323 1.70 -11.19 -2.84
CA ILE A 323 2.51 -11.73 -3.93
C ILE A 323 3.65 -10.78 -4.35
N SER A 324 3.56 -9.50 -4.00
CA SER A 324 4.60 -8.51 -4.30
C SER A 324 5.98 -8.86 -3.71
N VAL A 325 6.06 -9.77 -2.72
CA VAL A 325 7.34 -10.28 -2.21
C VAL A 325 8.14 -11.05 -3.26
N SER A 326 7.52 -11.46 -4.38
CA SER A 326 8.22 -12.00 -5.55
C SER A 326 9.17 -10.98 -6.18
N GLY A 327 8.97 -9.68 -5.92
CA GLY A 327 9.81 -8.62 -6.46
C GLY A 327 9.83 -8.55 -7.98
N ASN A 328 10.86 -7.90 -8.51
CA ASN A 328 11.15 -7.84 -9.94
C ASN A 328 12.51 -8.52 -10.20
N GLY A 329 12.70 -9.07 -11.40
CA GLY A 329 14.01 -9.50 -11.85
C GLY A 329 14.98 -8.32 -11.96
N GLU A 330 16.29 -8.59 -11.93
CA GLU A 330 17.29 -7.57 -12.26
C GLU A 330 16.98 -7.02 -13.67
N LYS A 331 16.97 -5.71 -13.81
CA LYS A 331 16.85 -5.08 -15.12
C LYS A 331 18.15 -5.37 -15.87
N GLU A 332 18.15 -6.33 -16.76
CA GLU A 332 19.17 -6.39 -17.79
C GLU A 332 18.95 -5.18 -18.72
N GLU A 333 19.88 -4.24 -18.69
CA GLU A 333 19.95 -3.19 -19.70
C GLU A 333 20.19 -3.87 -21.04
N THR A 334 19.21 -3.77 -21.95
CA THR A 334 19.27 -4.24 -23.33
C THR A 334 19.17 -5.75 -23.60
N VAL A 335 17.96 -6.29 -23.57
CA VAL A 335 17.64 -7.44 -24.43
C VAL A 335 16.30 -7.14 -25.11
N GLU A 336 16.32 -7.05 -26.43
CA GLU A 336 15.08 -7.08 -27.23
C GLU A 336 14.32 -8.37 -26.87
N GLU A 337 13.03 -8.26 -26.55
CA GLU A 337 12.20 -9.43 -26.24
C GLU A 337 12.03 -10.28 -27.50
N THR A 338 12.90 -11.26 -27.67
CA THR A 338 12.69 -12.36 -28.60
C THR A 338 11.88 -13.45 -27.92
N THR A 339 11.14 -14.25 -28.69
CA THR A 339 10.35 -15.39 -28.19
C THR A 339 11.15 -16.40 -27.37
N GLU A 340 12.47 -16.44 -27.52
CA GLU A 340 13.39 -17.26 -26.71
C GLU A 340 13.60 -16.75 -25.29
N ASN A 341 13.47 -15.43 -25.05
CA ASN A 341 13.64 -14.82 -23.73
C ASN A 341 12.44 -15.05 -22.79
N ILE A 342 11.26 -15.39 -23.33
CA ILE A 342 10.06 -15.70 -22.52
C ILE A 342 10.29 -16.98 -21.70
N ASN A 343 11.10 -17.92 -22.20
CA ASN A 343 11.41 -19.18 -21.52
C ASN A 343 12.50 -19.04 -20.43
N SER A 344 13.19 -17.91 -20.33
CA SER A 344 14.25 -17.68 -19.33
C SER A 344 13.78 -16.97 -18.05
N LYS A 345 12.49 -16.60 -17.95
CA LYS A 345 11.95 -15.92 -16.75
C LYS A 345 12.07 -16.80 -15.52
N LYS A 346 12.63 -16.25 -14.43
CA LYS A 346 12.65 -16.94 -13.12
C LYS A 346 11.20 -17.16 -12.65
N ILE A 347 10.92 -18.34 -12.10
CA ILE A 347 9.60 -18.69 -11.56
C ILE A 347 9.64 -18.58 -10.05
N PHE A 348 8.77 -17.78 -9.47
CA PHE A 348 8.57 -17.64 -8.04
C PHE A 348 7.40 -18.53 -7.58
N LYS A 349 7.69 -19.49 -6.72
CA LYS A 349 6.76 -20.52 -6.24
C LYS A 349 6.40 -20.29 -4.77
N GLU A 350 5.41 -21.02 -4.29
CA GLU A 350 5.05 -21.08 -2.87
C GLU A 350 6.20 -21.59 -2.00
N SER A 351 7.11 -22.37 -2.57
CA SER A 351 8.32 -22.87 -1.91
C SER A 351 9.48 -21.88 -1.90
N ASP A 352 9.28 -20.65 -2.34
CA ASP A 352 10.31 -19.64 -2.45
C ASP A 352 10.04 -18.46 -1.53
N LEU A 353 11.10 -17.87 -0.98
CA LEU A 353 11.07 -16.55 -0.36
C LEU A 353 12.06 -15.62 -1.08
N TYR A 354 13.29 -16.07 -1.27
CA TYR A 354 14.31 -15.32 -1.97
C TYR A 354 14.97 -16.18 -3.05
N ILE A 355 14.88 -15.73 -4.30
CA ILE A 355 15.45 -16.37 -5.50
C ILE A 355 16.42 -15.44 -6.25
N GLY A 356 16.92 -14.39 -5.56
CA GLY A 356 17.73 -13.33 -6.17
C GLY A 356 16.91 -12.24 -6.88
N GLN A 357 15.65 -12.06 -6.49
CA GLN A 357 14.81 -11.00 -6.98
C GLN A 357 15.18 -9.65 -6.35
N ASN A 358 14.93 -8.57 -7.09
CA ASN A 358 15.00 -7.22 -6.55
C ASN A 358 13.70 -6.91 -5.79
N ILE A 359 13.81 -6.70 -4.48
CA ILE A 359 12.70 -6.33 -3.62
C ILE A 359 12.80 -4.83 -3.37
N SER A 360 11.90 -4.07 -3.98
CA SER A 360 11.84 -2.62 -3.87
C SER A 360 10.50 -2.16 -3.29
N GLY A 361 10.48 -0.92 -2.80
CA GLY A 361 9.31 -0.34 -2.13
C GLY A 361 9.17 -0.75 -0.66
N ILE A 362 8.86 0.22 0.19
CA ILE A 362 8.81 0.05 1.65
C ILE A 362 7.78 -0.98 2.09
N TYR A 363 6.62 -1.02 1.42
CA TYR A 363 5.58 -2.00 1.68
C TYR A 363 6.08 -3.43 1.43
N THR A 364 6.66 -3.68 0.25
CA THR A 364 7.15 -5.00 -0.15
C THR A 364 8.27 -5.49 0.77
N ILE A 365 9.23 -4.60 1.09
CA ILE A 365 10.34 -4.91 2.01
C ILE A 365 9.80 -5.31 3.39
N THR A 366 8.87 -4.55 3.94
CA THR A 366 8.33 -4.82 5.29
C THR A 366 7.46 -6.08 5.32
N LYS A 367 6.73 -6.40 4.24
CA LYS A 367 5.99 -7.67 4.12
C LYS A 367 6.94 -8.86 3.98
N PHE A 368 8.03 -8.71 3.24
CA PHE A 368 9.08 -9.73 3.13
C PHE A 368 9.73 -10.01 4.50
N GLU A 369 10.07 -8.97 5.28
CA GLU A 369 10.60 -9.15 6.64
C GLU A 369 9.55 -9.81 7.58
N ALA A 370 8.27 -9.44 7.47
CA ALA A 370 7.20 -10.08 8.22
C ALA A 370 7.08 -11.59 7.92
N GLU A 371 7.21 -12.00 6.65
CA GLU A 371 7.23 -13.43 6.31
C GLU A 371 8.44 -14.17 6.92
N LYS A 372 9.62 -13.56 6.97
CA LYS A 372 10.79 -14.14 7.64
C LYS A 372 10.51 -14.41 9.12
N ILE A 373 9.84 -13.48 9.80
CA ILE A 373 9.44 -13.61 11.23
C ILE A 373 8.51 -14.82 11.40
N VAL A 374 7.45 -14.91 10.58
CA VAL A 374 6.48 -16.01 10.65
C VAL A 374 7.14 -17.35 10.33
N LEU A 375 7.98 -17.43 9.29
CA LEU A 375 8.69 -18.65 8.91
C LEU A 375 9.68 -19.12 10.00
N LYS A 376 10.37 -18.19 10.67
CA LYS A 376 11.19 -18.52 11.84
C LYS A 376 10.34 -19.07 13.00
N ALA A 377 9.16 -18.52 13.22
CA ALA A 377 8.25 -18.99 14.24
C ALA A 377 7.69 -20.39 13.93
N ILE A 378 7.39 -20.67 12.65
CA ILE A 378 7.01 -22.02 12.19
C ILE A 378 8.14 -23.04 12.47
N LYS A 379 9.40 -22.64 12.22
CA LYS A 379 10.54 -23.47 12.59
C LYS A 379 10.58 -23.80 14.07
N SER A 380 10.18 -22.85 14.93
CA SER A 380 10.11 -23.00 16.38
C SER A 380 8.83 -23.68 16.87
N GLY A 381 8.01 -24.26 15.98
CA GLY A 381 6.83 -25.06 16.30
C GLY A 381 5.49 -24.30 16.27
N LEU A 382 5.45 -23.03 15.86
CA LEU A 382 4.18 -22.32 15.67
C LEU A 382 3.39 -22.96 14.52
N ASN A 383 2.13 -23.34 14.75
CA ASN A 383 1.21 -23.69 13.70
C ASN A 383 0.77 -22.41 12.95
N ALA A 384 1.34 -22.18 11.77
CA ALA A 384 1.03 -20.97 11.02
C ALA A 384 1.05 -21.20 9.51
N GLN A 385 0.24 -20.40 8.80
CA GLN A 385 0.21 -20.32 7.34
C GLN A 385 0.33 -18.87 6.90
N ILE A 386 1.07 -18.65 5.81
CA ILE A 386 1.23 -17.36 5.12
C ILE A 386 0.42 -17.41 3.84
N LEU A 387 -0.50 -16.47 3.67
CA LEU A 387 -1.33 -16.34 2.49
C LEU A 387 -0.89 -15.10 1.71
N ARG A 388 -0.20 -15.30 0.60
CA ARG A 388 0.28 -14.24 -0.30
C ARG A 388 -0.84 -13.85 -1.25
N MET A 389 -1.51 -12.73 -0.94
CA MET A 389 -2.61 -12.22 -1.75
C MET A 389 -2.11 -11.64 -3.07
N GLY A 390 -2.84 -11.92 -4.15
CA GLY A 390 -2.69 -11.26 -5.45
C GLY A 390 -3.26 -9.84 -5.46
N ASN A 391 -3.66 -9.34 -6.64
CA ASN A 391 -4.27 -8.03 -6.79
C ASN A 391 -5.73 -8.04 -6.31
N ILE A 392 -5.96 -7.60 -5.08
CA ILE A 392 -7.32 -7.52 -4.52
C ILE A 392 -8.09 -6.41 -5.23
N THR A 393 -9.23 -6.80 -5.82
CA THR A 393 -10.11 -5.93 -6.59
C THR A 393 -11.51 -5.85 -5.98
N ASN A 394 -12.47 -5.27 -6.71
CA ASN A 394 -13.86 -5.16 -6.30
C ASN A 394 -14.53 -6.53 -6.05
N ARG A 395 -15.66 -6.52 -5.36
CA ARG A 395 -16.45 -7.74 -5.13
C ARG A 395 -16.91 -8.34 -6.46
N TYR A 396 -16.82 -9.66 -6.56
CA TYR A 396 -17.34 -10.41 -7.71
C TYR A 396 -18.86 -10.29 -7.82
N SER A 397 -19.52 -10.28 -6.67
CA SER A 397 -20.99 -10.30 -6.57
C SER A 397 -21.66 -9.05 -7.18
N ASP A 398 -21.18 -7.85 -6.83
CA ASP A 398 -21.87 -6.60 -7.13
C ASP A 398 -20.95 -5.44 -7.59
N GLY A 399 -19.65 -5.66 -7.63
CA GLY A 399 -18.70 -4.65 -8.08
C GLY A 399 -18.29 -3.60 -7.05
N VAL A 400 -18.78 -3.65 -5.81
CA VAL A 400 -18.39 -2.68 -4.76
C VAL A 400 -16.90 -2.79 -4.44
N PHE A 401 -16.23 -1.64 -4.32
CA PHE A 401 -14.79 -1.57 -4.11
C PHE A 401 -14.45 -0.90 -2.76
N GLN A 402 -13.16 -0.80 -2.48
CA GLN A 402 -12.69 -0.13 -1.27
C GLN A 402 -13.08 1.36 -1.23
N GLN A 403 -13.36 1.88 -0.02
CA GLN A 403 -13.74 3.28 0.14
C GLN A 403 -12.67 4.27 -0.37
N ASN A 404 -11.40 3.96 -0.15
CA ASN A 404 -10.27 4.79 -0.57
C ASN A 404 -9.77 4.34 -1.95
N VAL A 405 -10.60 4.48 -2.98
CA VAL A 405 -10.25 4.06 -4.34
C VAL A 405 -8.98 4.73 -4.85
N GLU A 406 -8.77 6.00 -4.50
CA GLU A 406 -7.59 6.81 -4.84
C GLU A 406 -6.27 6.27 -4.22
N GLU A 407 -6.31 5.35 -3.28
CA GLU A 407 -5.12 4.71 -2.72
C GLU A 407 -4.78 3.38 -3.40
N ASN A 408 -5.64 2.88 -4.30
CA ASN A 408 -5.42 1.62 -4.99
C ASN A 408 -4.60 1.81 -6.28
N ALA A 409 -3.45 1.14 -6.36
CA ALA A 409 -2.52 1.30 -7.49
C ALA A 409 -3.12 0.84 -8.83
N PHE A 410 -3.87 -0.27 -8.84
CA PHE A 410 -4.50 -0.77 -10.07
C PHE A 410 -5.59 0.18 -10.59
N ALA A 411 -6.46 0.66 -9.67
CA ALA A 411 -7.50 1.62 -10.03
C ALA A 411 -6.91 2.92 -10.59
N LYS A 412 -5.86 3.47 -9.94
CA LYS A 412 -5.14 4.65 -10.44
C LYS A 412 -4.52 4.42 -11.82
N ARG A 413 -3.90 3.27 -12.02
CA ARG A 413 -3.30 2.91 -13.31
C ARG A 413 -4.36 2.88 -14.41
N LEU A 414 -5.50 2.25 -14.13
CA LEU A 414 -6.62 2.21 -15.07
C LEU A 414 -7.16 3.61 -15.38
N LYS A 415 -7.35 4.45 -14.35
CA LYS A 415 -7.74 5.86 -14.51
C LYS A 415 -6.77 6.63 -15.39
N SER A 416 -5.45 6.49 -15.16
CA SER A 416 -4.43 7.13 -15.99
C SER A 416 -4.53 6.75 -17.46
N PHE A 417 -4.77 5.49 -17.81
CA PHE A 417 -4.95 5.08 -19.21
C PHE A 417 -6.24 5.64 -19.83
N ILE A 418 -7.32 5.70 -19.05
CA ILE A 418 -8.60 6.29 -19.49
C ILE A 418 -8.41 7.78 -19.76
N GLU A 419 -7.78 8.52 -18.87
CA GLU A 419 -7.51 9.96 -19.01
C GLU A 419 -6.51 10.27 -20.14
N LEU A 420 -5.54 9.36 -20.37
CA LEU A 420 -4.64 9.45 -21.53
C LEU A 420 -5.37 9.22 -22.85
N GLY A 421 -6.47 8.48 -22.86
CA GLY A 421 -7.14 7.98 -24.04
C GLY A 421 -6.31 6.95 -24.83
N MET A 422 -5.27 6.38 -24.20
CA MET A 422 -4.30 5.48 -24.87
C MET A 422 -3.95 4.29 -23.99
N PHE A 423 -3.69 3.16 -24.66
CA PHE A 423 -3.23 1.93 -24.02
C PHE A 423 -2.08 1.30 -24.83
N PRO A 424 -1.01 0.77 -24.19
CA PRO A 424 0.10 0.16 -24.94
C PRO A 424 -0.35 -1.08 -25.71
N GLN A 425 -0.13 -1.11 -27.01
CA GLN A 425 -0.59 -2.21 -27.89
C GLN A 425 0.02 -3.55 -27.49
N TYR A 426 1.31 -3.58 -27.11
CA TYR A 426 1.99 -4.83 -26.74
C TYR A 426 1.38 -5.51 -25.51
N LEU A 427 0.68 -4.78 -24.64
CA LEU A 427 0.01 -5.35 -23.47
C LEU A 427 -1.28 -6.08 -23.82
N LEU A 428 -1.88 -5.87 -25.00
CA LEU A 428 -3.16 -6.50 -25.36
C LEU A 428 -3.09 -8.03 -25.42
N ASP A 429 -1.92 -8.57 -25.72
CA ASP A 429 -1.70 -10.02 -25.80
C ASP A 429 -1.35 -10.66 -24.44
N HIS A 430 -1.33 -9.84 -23.38
CA HIS A 430 -1.10 -10.28 -22.02
C HIS A 430 -2.41 -10.48 -21.24
N ALA A 431 -2.28 -11.12 -20.09
CA ALA A 431 -3.38 -11.25 -19.13
C ALA A 431 -2.93 -10.77 -17.75
N ILE A 432 -3.88 -10.25 -16.98
CA ILE A 432 -3.66 -9.77 -15.61
C ILE A 432 -4.44 -10.58 -14.60
N GLU A 433 -3.89 -10.71 -13.42
CA GLU A 433 -4.57 -11.31 -12.29
C GLU A 433 -5.44 -10.26 -11.60
N LEU A 434 -6.69 -10.64 -11.36
CA LEU A 434 -7.62 -9.89 -10.53
C LEU A 434 -8.22 -10.83 -9.48
N GLY A 435 -8.01 -10.52 -8.20
CA GLY A 435 -8.56 -11.26 -7.07
C GLY A 435 -9.76 -10.54 -6.46
N PRO A 436 -11.02 -10.87 -6.83
CA PRO A 436 -12.19 -10.28 -6.20
C PRO A 436 -12.16 -10.49 -4.69
N VAL A 437 -12.38 -9.41 -3.93
CA VAL A 437 -12.17 -9.42 -2.47
C VAL A 437 -13.03 -10.42 -1.73
N ASP A 438 -14.27 -10.62 -2.17
CA ASP A 438 -15.19 -11.62 -1.61
C ASP A 438 -14.69 -13.06 -1.85
N LEU A 439 -14.17 -13.36 -3.05
CA LEU A 439 -13.56 -14.66 -3.34
C LEU A 439 -12.23 -14.85 -2.59
N CYS A 440 -11.42 -13.80 -2.47
CA CYS A 440 -10.20 -13.84 -1.65
C CYS A 440 -10.53 -14.15 -0.18
N ALA A 441 -11.54 -13.50 0.38
CA ALA A 441 -12.00 -13.74 1.74
C ALA A 441 -12.60 -15.15 1.93
N GLU A 442 -13.39 -15.64 0.96
CA GLU A 442 -13.89 -17.00 0.96
C GLU A 442 -12.74 -18.02 0.96
N ALA A 443 -11.71 -17.82 0.11
CA ALA A 443 -10.53 -18.68 0.09
C ALA A 443 -9.82 -18.71 1.46
N VAL A 444 -9.68 -17.57 2.15
CA VAL A 444 -9.10 -17.51 3.51
C VAL A 444 -9.93 -18.35 4.49
N ILE A 445 -11.27 -18.25 4.46
CA ILE A 445 -12.14 -19.02 5.35
C ILE A 445 -12.09 -20.51 5.02
N LYS A 446 -12.08 -20.88 3.73
CA LYS A 446 -11.90 -22.28 3.34
C LYS A 446 -10.58 -22.86 3.83
N ILE A 447 -9.48 -22.11 3.76
CA ILE A 447 -8.18 -22.53 4.32
C ILE A 447 -8.26 -22.67 5.85
N LEU A 448 -8.98 -21.78 6.52
CA LEU A 448 -9.17 -21.83 7.97
C LEU A 448 -9.79 -23.16 8.45
N GLU A 449 -10.70 -23.76 7.66
CA GLU A 449 -11.38 -25.03 7.95
C GLU A 449 -10.42 -26.25 7.93
N TYR A 450 -9.15 -26.07 7.53
CA TYR A 450 -8.23 -27.19 7.37
C TYR A 450 -6.89 -26.92 8.06
N ASP A 451 -6.28 -27.97 8.58
CA ASP A 451 -4.91 -27.98 9.09
C ASP A 451 -3.98 -28.68 8.10
N SER A 452 -2.81 -28.11 7.91
CA SER A 452 -1.84 -28.67 6.97
C SER A 452 -0.41 -28.21 7.28
N ASN A 453 0.55 -29.01 6.87
CA ASN A 453 1.97 -28.63 6.89
C ASN A 453 2.38 -27.76 5.68
N CYS A 454 1.44 -27.34 4.83
CA CYS A 454 1.68 -26.42 3.73
C CYS A 454 1.64 -25.00 4.29
N ASN A 455 2.81 -24.39 4.46
CA ASN A 455 2.96 -23.17 5.24
C ASN A 455 2.76 -21.87 4.43
N VAL A 456 2.89 -21.92 3.09
CA VAL A 456 2.72 -20.74 2.23
C VAL A 456 1.79 -21.08 1.07
N LEU A 457 0.83 -20.22 0.81
CA LEU A 457 -0.10 -20.33 -0.32
C LEU A 457 -0.18 -19.01 -1.06
N HIS A 458 -0.29 -19.07 -2.38
CA HIS A 458 -0.60 -17.94 -3.23
C HIS A 458 -2.12 -17.85 -3.42
N ILE A 459 -2.75 -16.85 -2.81
CA ILE A 459 -4.17 -16.54 -3.03
C ILE A 459 -4.22 -15.64 -4.25
N TYR A 460 -4.05 -16.28 -5.38
CA TYR A 460 -3.84 -15.68 -6.69
C TYR A 460 -4.84 -16.30 -7.66
N ASN A 461 -5.68 -15.47 -8.25
CA ASN A 461 -6.72 -15.95 -9.16
C ASN A 461 -6.09 -16.53 -10.44
N SER A 462 -6.18 -17.85 -10.60
CA SER A 462 -5.65 -18.56 -11.78
C SER A 462 -6.42 -18.25 -13.07
N LYS A 463 -7.63 -17.71 -12.95
CA LYS A 463 -8.48 -17.31 -14.10
C LYS A 463 -8.14 -15.88 -14.50
N LEU A 464 -6.99 -15.74 -15.16
CA LEU A 464 -6.45 -14.44 -15.57
C LEU A 464 -7.38 -13.72 -16.55
N LEU A 465 -7.50 -12.41 -16.42
CA LEU A 465 -8.24 -11.56 -17.34
C LEU A 465 -7.37 -11.19 -18.56
N PRO A 466 -7.75 -11.57 -19.80
CA PRO A 466 -7.10 -11.05 -20.99
C PRO A 466 -7.24 -9.52 -21.06
N ILE A 467 -6.14 -8.80 -21.19
CA ILE A 467 -6.16 -7.32 -21.27
C ILE A 467 -6.98 -6.83 -22.47
N LYS A 468 -6.93 -7.54 -23.59
CA LYS A 468 -7.76 -7.26 -24.75
C LYS A 468 -9.26 -7.25 -24.43
N LEU A 469 -9.73 -8.16 -23.57
CA LEU A 469 -11.13 -8.18 -23.12
C LEU A 469 -11.46 -6.94 -22.28
N LEU A 470 -10.57 -6.54 -21.36
CA LEU A 470 -10.73 -5.32 -20.56
C LEU A 470 -10.87 -4.09 -21.44
N VAL A 471 -9.92 -3.89 -22.37
CA VAL A 471 -9.89 -2.72 -23.26
C VAL A 471 -11.12 -2.69 -24.18
N ASN A 472 -11.52 -3.85 -24.73
CA ASN A 472 -12.72 -3.93 -25.58
C ASN A 472 -13.99 -3.60 -24.78
N THR A 473 -14.14 -4.10 -23.56
CA THR A 473 -15.28 -3.79 -22.71
C THR A 473 -15.33 -2.30 -22.33
N MET A 474 -14.18 -1.67 -22.11
CA MET A 474 -14.12 -0.21 -21.89
C MET A 474 -14.60 0.56 -23.13
N LYS A 475 -14.20 0.16 -24.34
CA LYS A 475 -14.70 0.77 -25.60
C LYS A 475 -16.21 0.60 -25.77
N GLU A 476 -16.76 -0.56 -25.45
CA GLU A 476 -18.21 -0.81 -25.48
C GLU A 476 -18.99 0.12 -24.52
N LEU A 477 -18.38 0.51 -23.40
CA LEU A 477 -18.93 1.48 -22.46
C LEU A 477 -18.83 2.94 -22.94
N GLY A 478 -18.24 3.18 -24.13
CA GLY A 478 -18.04 4.52 -24.69
C GLY A 478 -16.77 5.21 -24.22
N ILE A 479 -15.87 4.50 -23.51
CA ILE A 479 -14.59 5.05 -23.09
C ILE A 479 -13.70 5.19 -24.34
N ASN A 480 -13.27 6.42 -24.60
CA ASN A 480 -12.34 6.70 -25.69
C ASN A 480 -10.93 6.28 -25.31
N ILE A 481 -10.51 5.09 -25.69
CA ILE A 481 -9.19 4.54 -25.44
C ILE A 481 -8.67 3.80 -26.66
N GLU A 482 -7.51 4.18 -27.16
CA GLU A 482 -6.89 3.57 -28.34
C GLU A 482 -5.65 2.77 -27.96
N ALA A 483 -5.48 1.62 -28.62
CA ALA A 483 -4.24 0.86 -28.51
C ALA A 483 -3.19 1.47 -29.44
N VAL A 484 -2.05 1.87 -28.89
CA VAL A 484 -0.99 2.57 -29.61
C VAL A 484 0.36 1.86 -29.44
N ASP A 485 1.23 2.03 -30.43
CA ASP A 485 2.61 1.55 -30.35
C ASP A 485 3.45 2.33 -29.33
N ASP A 486 4.64 1.82 -29.02
CA ASP A 486 5.53 2.38 -28.01
C ASP A 486 6.05 3.78 -28.39
N GLU A 487 6.21 4.07 -29.67
CA GLU A 487 6.68 5.37 -30.13
C GLU A 487 5.60 6.44 -29.91
N THR A 488 4.36 6.14 -30.29
CA THR A 488 3.20 7.01 -30.08
C THR A 488 2.95 7.24 -28.59
N MET A 489 3.00 6.19 -27.77
CA MET A 489 2.88 6.29 -26.32
C MET A 489 4.00 7.17 -25.74
N SER A 490 5.26 6.92 -26.11
CA SER A 490 6.41 7.69 -25.61
C SER A 490 6.34 9.16 -25.99
N ARG A 491 5.86 9.49 -27.20
CA ARG A 491 5.64 10.86 -27.66
C ARG A 491 4.59 11.55 -26.78
N LYS A 492 3.46 10.88 -26.49
CA LYS A 492 2.40 11.41 -25.63
C LYS A 492 2.85 11.62 -24.20
N LEU A 493 3.60 10.66 -23.66
CA LEU A 493 4.18 10.79 -22.32
C LEU A 493 5.14 11.97 -22.23
N LYS A 494 6.00 12.19 -23.25
CA LYS A 494 6.89 13.37 -23.30
C LYS A 494 6.11 14.68 -23.34
N GLU A 495 5.02 14.74 -24.13
CA GLU A 495 4.14 15.91 -24.19
C GLU A 495 3.57 16.25 -22.80
N ILE A 496 2.96 15.26 -22.13
CA ILE A 496 2.34 15.44 -20.81
C ILE A 496 3.39 15.75 -19.73
N LEU A 497 4.55 15.11 -19.77
CA LEU A 497 5.64 15.37 -18.83
C LEU A 497 6.20 16.80 -18.95
N ASN A 498 6.03 17.44 -20.08
CA ASN A 498 6.42 18.84 -20.30
C ASN A 498 5.28 19.82 -19.96
N ASP A 499 4.04 19.36 -19.78
CA ASP A 499 2.89 20.19 -19.40
C ASP A 499 2.66 20.13 -17.89
N ASN A 500 2.91 21.24 -17.20
CA ASN A 500 2.80 21.31 -15.74
C ASN A 500 1.39 21.08 -15.21
N PHE A 501 0.34 21.28 -16.02
CA PHE A 501 -1.05 21.12 -15.61
C PHE A 501 -1.58 19.68 -15.81
N LYS A 502 -0.98 18.91 -16.73
CA LYS A 502 -1.47 17.57 -17.11
C LYS A 502 -0.71 16.42 -16.42
N LYS A 503 0.36 16.71 -15.69
CA LYS A 503 1.21 15.66 -15.05
C LYS A 503 0.44 14.76 -14.09
N GLU A 504 -0.65 15.24 -13.51
CA GLU A 504 -1.48 14.48 -12.57
C GLU A 504 -2.12 13.24 -13.21
N ILE A 505 -2.41 13.30 -14.51
CA ILE A 505 -2.90 12.16 -15.32
C ILE A 505 -1.97 10.95 -15.22
N LEU A 506 -0.67 11.20 -15.08
CA LEU A 506 0.33 10.13 -15.00
C LEU A 506 0.50 9.51 -13.62
N SER A 507 -0.21 10.00 -12.61
CA SER A 507 -0.02 9.57 -11.21
C SER A 507 -0.13 8.05 -10.99
N GLY A 508 -0.94 7.36 -11.78
CA GLY A 508 -1.12 5.91 -11.71
C GLY A 508 -0.06 5.08 -12.45
N ILE A 509 0.67 5.69 -13.38
CA ILE A 509 1.64 4.99 -14.27
C ILE A 509 3.06 5.54 -14.18
N ILE A 510 3.29 6.57 -13.38
CA ILE A 510 4.58 7.27 -13.28
C ILE A 510 5.74 6.35 -12.91
N HIS A 511 5.47 5.36 -12.06
CA HIS A 511 6.47 4.38 -11.61
C HIS A 511 6.86 3.36 -12.70
N ASP A 512 6.02 3.26 -13.72
CA ASP A 512 6.18 2.33 -14.85
C ASP A 512 6.90 3.00 -16.04
N ILE A 513 7.27 4.29 -15.90
CA ILE A 513 7.96 5.07 -16.94
C ILE A 513 9.48 5.03 -16.70
N ASP A 514 10.23 4.58 -17.71
CA ASP A 514 11.70 4.54 -17.69
C ASP A 514 12.35 5.90 -17.99
N SER A 515 13.70 5.95 -17.90
CA SER A 515 14.49 7.14 -18.22
C SER A 515 14.34 7.59 -19.70
N LYS A 516 14.00 6.67 -20.61
CA LYS A 516 13.72 6.96 -22.03
C LYS A 516 12.28 7.36 -22.30
N LYS A 517 11.46 7.51 -21.24
CA LYS A 517 10.01 7.84 -21.29
C LYS A 517 9.16 6.75 -21.94
N ARG A 518 9.54 5.49 -21.74
CA ARG A 518 8.77 4.33 -22.18
C ARG A 518 8.09 3.70 -20.98
N LEU A 519 6.91 3.14 -21.19
CA LEU A 519 6.22 2.33 -20.17
C LEU A 519 6.86 0.94 -20.13
N ILE A 520 7.18 0.47 -18.93
CA ILE A 520 7.73 -0.86 -18.69
C ILE A 520 6.85 -1.58 -17.70
N TYR A 521 6.10 -2.58 -18.16
CA TYR A 521 5.24 -3.43 -17.34
C TYR A 521 5.74 -4.86 -17.20
N THR A 522 6.85 -5.21 -17.81
CA THR A 522 7.33 -6.58 -17.82
C THR A 522 8.11 -6.86 -16.54
N SER A 523 7.66 -7.87 -15.77
CA SER A 523 8.46 -8.48 -14.73
C SER A 523 9.21 -9.67 -15.32
N ASN A 524 10.52 -9.76 -15.06
CA ASN A 524 11.34 -10.93 -15.41
C ASN A 524 11.08 -12.10 -14.46
N ILE A 525 10.10 -12.00 -13.58
CA ILE A 525 9.68 -13.05 -12.67
C ILE A 525 8.23 -13.41 -12.94
N ARG A 526 8.00 -14.69 -13.22
CA ARG A 526 6.67 -15.27 -13.31
C ARG A 526 6.28 -15.87 -11.96
N VAL A 527 5.11 -15.54 -11.46
CA VAL A 527 4.53 -16.17 -10.28
C VAL A 527 3.86 -17.49 -10.67
N SER A 528 4.23 -18.60 -10.01
CA SER A 528 3.50 -19.86 -10.08
C SER A 528 2.39 -19.86 -9.02
N TYR A 529 1.26 -20.43 -9.36
CA TYR A 529 0.11 -20.66 -8.47
C TYR A 529 -0.38 -22.12 -8.54
N ASP A 530 0.33 -22.99 -9.24
CA ASP A 530 -0.08 -24.37 -9.52
C ASP A 530 -0.29 -25.21 -8.26
N PHE A 531 0.55 -24.99 -7.24
CA PHE A 531 0.43 -25.69 -5.97
C PHE A 531 -0.76 -25.19 -5.17
N SER A 532 -0.93 -23.88 -5.09
CA SER A 532 -2.03 -23.25 -4.36
C SER A 532 -3.39 -23.56 -5.00
N GLU A 533 -3.48 -23.61 -6.34
CA GLU A 533 -4.70 -24.01 -7.04
C GLU A 533 -5.11 -25.43 -6.65
N LYS A 534 -4.19 -26.40 -6.70
CA LYS A 534 -4.44 -27.77 -6.25
C LYS A 534 -4.82 -27.87 -4.78
N TYR A 535 -4.23 -27.02 -3.94
CA TYR A 535 -4.59 -26.94 -2.53
C TYR A 535 -6.04 -26.46 -2.35
N LEU A 536 -6.40 -25.35 -3.02
CA LEU A 536 -7.72 -24.75 -2.95
C LEU A 536 -8.80 -25.69 -3.50
N GLU A 537 -8.56 -26.32 -4.65
CA GLU A 537 -9.47 -27.34 -5.21
C GLU A 537 -9.71 -28.49 -4.25
N LYS A 538 -8.64 -28.99 -3.59
CA LYS A 538 -8.76 -30.08 -2.62
C LYS A 538 -9.63 -29.73 -1.42
N ILE A 539 -9.64 -28.48 -1.00
CA ILE A 539 -10.47 -27.99 0.12
C ILE A 539 -11.85 -27.48 -0.35
N GLY A 540 -12.18 -27.68 -1.61
CA GLY A 540 -13.49 -27.34 -2.17
C GLY A 540 -13.68 -25.88 -2.57
N PHE A 541 -12.57 -25.15 -2.84
CA PHE A 541 -12.62 -23.80 -3.39
C PHE A 541 -12.08 -23.80 -4.83
N SER A 542 -12.73 -23.04 -5.71
CA SER A 542 -12.23 -22.77 -7.06
C SER A 542 -12.51 -21.32 -7.47
N TRP A 543 -11.55 -20.74 -8.16
CA TRP A 543 -11.68 -19.39 -8.68
C TRP A 543 -12.76 -19.30 -9.76
N LYS A 544 -13.52 -18.20 -9.74
CA LYS A 544 -14.47 -17.86 -10.80
C LYS A 544 -13.74 -17.14 -11.94
N ASN A 545 -14.26 -17.30 -13.15
CA ASN A 545 -13.74 -16.57 -14.31
C ASN A 545 -13.98 -15.07 -14.14
N ILE A 546 -12.98 -14.30 -14.54
CA ILE A 546 -13.09 -12.84 -14.67
C ILE A 546 -13.54 -12.57 -16.12
N ASP A 547 -14.81 -12.28 -16.28
CA ASP A 547 -15.46 -12.10 -17.56
C ASP A 547 -15.90 -10.65 -17.81
N ARG A 548 -16.55 -10.44 -18.96
CA ARG A 548 -17.10 -9.14 -19.33
C ARG A 548 -18.09 -8.59 -18.30
N GLU A 549 -18.93 -9.44 -17.70
CA GLU A 549 -19.92 -9.01 -16.72
C GLU A 549 -19.23 -8.44 -15.46
N TYR A 550 -18.17 -9.11 -15.00
CA TYR A 550 -17.37 -8.60 -13.89
C TYR A 550 -16.74 -7.25 -14.20
N ILE A 551 -16.19 -7.07 -15.42
CA ILE A 551 -15.61 -5.78 -15.84
C ILE A 551 -16.68 -4.68 -15.84
N LEU A 552 -17.88 -4.96 -16.35
CA LEU A 552 -19.00 -4.02 -16.35
C LEU A 552 -19.39 -3.58 -14.94
N LYS A 553 -19.50 -4.51 -13.97
CA LYS A 553 -19.77 -4.18 -12.56
C LYS A 553 -18.68 -3.25 -12.00
N TYR A 554 -17.43 -3.55 -12.29
CA TYR A 554 -16.27 -2.79 -11.84
C TYR A 554 -16.28 -1.36 -12.40
N MET A 555 -16.45 -1.20 -13.70
CA MET A 555 -16.48 0.09 -14.37
C MET A 555 -17.70 0.93 -13.95
N ASN A 556 -18.87 0.31 -13.84
CA ASN A 556 -20.10 0.99 -13.39
C ASN A 556 -19.98 1.48 -11.96
N TYR A 557 -19.32 0.73 -11.07
CA TYR A 557 -19.05 1.20 -9.71
C TYR A 557 -18.15 2.44 -9.73
N PHE A 558 -17.07 2.43 -10.50
CA PHE A 558 -16.16 3.58 -10.60
C PHE A 558 -16.85 4.82 -11.18
N LYS A 559 -17.69 4.65 -12.19
CA LYS A 559 -18.53 5.74 -12.72
C LYS A 559 -19.51 6.25 -11.66
N GLY A 560 -20.19 5.35 -10.97
CA GLY A 560 -21.20 5.69 -9.95
C GLY A 560 -20.65 6.49 -8.77
N ILE A 561 -19.37 6.32 -8.41
CA ILE A 561 -18.70 7.09 -7.36
C ILE A 561 -17.96 8.32 -7.89
N GLY A 562 -18.00 8.60 -9.20
CA GLY A 562 -17.30 9.73 -9.82
C GLY A 562 -15.76 9.56 -9.89
N PHE A 563 -15.25 8.33 -9.77
CA PHE A 563 -13.81 8.08 -9.85
C PHE A 563 -13.29 8.16 -11.28
N ILE A 564 -14.08 7.74 -12.25
CA ILE A 564 -13.83 7.86 -13.69
C ILE A 564 -15.07 8.46 -14.36
N GLU A 565 -14.83 9.24 -15.43
CA GLU A 565 -15.88 9.83 -16.27
C GLU A 565 -15.78 9.26 -17.68
N TYR A 566 -16.92 8.90 -18.27
CA TYR A 566 -17.05 8.48 -19.66
C TYR A 566 -18.51 8.49 -20.11
#